data_83946e71633b7aa4663a983f469fa9bb
#
_entry.id   83946e71633b7aa4663a983f469fa9bb
#
_cell.length_a   1.000
_cell.length_b   1.000
_cell.length_c   1.000
_cell.angle_alpha   90.00
_cell.angle_beta   90.00
_cell.angle_gamma   90.00
#
_symmetry.space_group_name_H-M   'P 1'
#
loop_
_entity.id
_entity.type
_entity.pdbx_description
1 polymer ?
#
loop_
_entity_poly.entity_id
_entity_poly.type
_entity_poly.pdbx_seq_one_letter_code
_entity_poly.pdbx_strand_id
1 'polypeptide(L)'
;MNDNYYTKSCIEKIKNLLKGRKKEKEEERIMNYVTKLNSIVEIYLEGLHSQAFTGMFSLCFKNGDCLLRTEYLGKEKENEKKEVRIISKDEHGNIIPSYPESLFYRIRTSHDNCIEYSGEEMYHIPFEMVSKVANMRYSISGFPCFYLGASVYVCWEELHRPQLETCNVSLFKLKQDIGVIDLSFKERHRFFTKSEDYLTDCLRLFCSVEVPIEKSNDPFKMEYIIPQLLMQCIVKNYNETNDASKSVLGVMYTSVHINDSKTWFNRNTKKSRNLFHNYVFPALERQSQGISPLIERLFEEYNNTSFLEFETCHSTFSNGQHNKYDLSKFGRIESFLKSHPKGMPEYNE
;
A
#
# COMPACT_ATOMS: atom_id res chain seq x y z
N MET A 1 -17.25 26.68 16.20
CA MET A 1 -16.64 25.33 16.16
C MET A 1 -16.84 24.81 14.76
N ASN A 2 -15.78 24.76 13.96
CA ASN A 2 -15.89 24.21 12.62
C ASN A 2 -16.27 22.73 12.72
N ASP A 3 -17.42 22.40 12.17
CA ASP A 3 -17.92 21.03 12.11
C ASP A 3 -16.98 20.17 11.26
N ASN A 4 -16.01 19.54 11.91
CA ASN A 4 -15.05 18.67 11.26
C ASN A 4 -15.78 17.44 10.69
N TYR A 5 -16.18 17.53 9.41
CA TYR A 5 -16.93 16.47 8.73
C TYR A 5 -16.17 15.15 8.69
N TYR A 6 -14.81 15.19 8.63
CA TYR A 6 -13.95 14.03 8.57
C TYR A 6 -14.10 13.16 9.82
N THR A 7 -13.90 13.75 11.00
CA THR A 7 -14.03 13.00 12.27
C THR A 7 -15.45 12.60 12.56
N LYS A 8 -16.44 13.45 12.21
CA LYS A 8 -17.87 13.11 12.33
C LYS A 8 -18.22 11.86 11.52
N SER A 9 -17.77 11.78 10.26
CA SER A 9 -17.98 10.61 9.40
C SER A 9 -17.37 9.34 10.02
N CYS A 10 -16.15 9.42 10.57
CA CYS A 10 -15.50 8.29 11.24
C CYS A 10 -16.28 7.85 12.47
N ILE A 11 -16.67 8.79 13.33
CA ILE A 11 -17.41 8.52 14.57
C ILE A 11 -18.76 7.84 14.25
N GLU A 12 -19.47 8.34 13.25
CA GLU A 12 -20.75 7.77 12.84
C GLU A 12 -20.61 6.34 12.30
N LYS A 13 -19.62 6.09 11.43
CA LYS A 13 -19.31 4.74 10.95
C LYS A 13 -19.01 3.79 12.12
N ILE A 14 -18.21 4.21 13.09
CA ILE A 14 -17.84 3.40 14.25
C ILE A 14 -19.07 3.12 15.12
N LYS A 15 -19.88 4.14 15.44
CA LYS A 15 -21.13 3.96 16.20
C LYS A 15 -22.07 2.98 15.51
N ASN A 16 -22.19 3.04 14.17
CA ASN A 16 -23.00 2.10 13.41
C ASN A 16 -22.49 0.66 13.49
N LEU A 17 -21.15 0.46 13.47
CA LEU A 17 -20.52 -0.85 13.64
C LEU A 17 -20.68 -1.43 15.06
N LEU A 18 -20.88 -0.56 16.06
CA LEU A 18 -21.06 -0.96 17.46
C LEU A 18 -22.53 -1.23 17.82
N LYS A 19 -23.51 -0.78 17.00
CA LYS A 19 -24.93 -1.02 17.25
C LYS A 19 -25.24 -2.50 17.46
N GLY A 20 -25.93 -2.79 18.56
CA GLY A 20 -26.37 -4.15 18.93
C GLY A 20 -25.30 -5.00 19.65
N ARG A 21 -24.12 -4.45 19.96
CA ARG A 21 -23.14 -5.13 20.82
C ARG A 21 -23.57 -5.01 22.29
N LYS A 22 -23.47 -6.14 23.02
CA LYS A 22 -23.89 -6.21 24.44
C LYS A 22 -22.74 -6.02 25.44
N LYS A 23 -21.61 -5.41 25.00
CA LYS A 23 -20.39 -5.32 25.83
C LYS A 23 -19.97 -3.87 26.05
N GLU A 24 -20.61 -3.21 26.99
CA GLU A 24 -20.38 -1.77 27.32
C GLU A 24 -18.88 -1.42 27.54
N LYS A 25 -18.14 -2.24 28.27
CA LYS A 25 -16.71 -2.00 28.51
C LYS A 25 -15.83 -2.02 27.23
N GLU A 26 -16.20 -2.86 26.26
CA GLU A 26 -15.50 -2.88 24.96
C GLU A 26 -15.81 -1.65 24.14
N GLU A 27 -17.08 -1.25 24.13
CA GLU A 27 -17.55 -0.03 23.47
C GLU A 27 -16.87 1.22 24.06
N GLU A 28 -16.77 1.31 25.39
CA GLU A 28 -16.05 2.38 26.07
C GLU A 28 -14.58 2.47 25.67
N ARG A 29 -13.87 1.32 25.60
CA ARG A 29 -12.48 1.28 25.16
C ARG A 29 -12.32 1.74 23.71
N ILE A 30 -13.19 1.30 22.81
CA ILE A 30 -13.17 1.71 21.39
C ILE A 30 -13.43 3.20 21.29
N MET A 31 -14.43 3.73 21.99
CA MET A 31 -14.76 5.14 21.98
C MET A 31 -13.63 6.00 22.60
N ASN A 32 -12.88 5.49 23.55
CA ASN A 32 -11.69 6.17 24.06
C ASN A 32 -10.60 6.34 22.96
N TYR A 33 -10.36 5.31 22.13
CA TYR A 33 -9.46 5.46 20.97
C TYR A 33 -9.98 6.48 19.96
N VAL A 34 -11.27 6.45 19.68
CA VAL A 34 -11.94 7.41 18.78
C VAL A 34 -11.78 8.85 19.32
N THR A 35 -12.00 9.06 20.60
CA THR A 35 -11.84 10.38 21.25
C THR A 35 -10.40 10.88 21.14
N LYS A 36 -9.41 10.00 21.38
CA LYS A 36 -7.98 10.34 21.22
C LYS A 36 -7.63 10.72 19.80
N LEU A 37 -8.08 9.94 18.80
CA LEU A 37 -7.84 10.25 17.38
C LEU A 37 -8.51 11.56 16.96
N ASN A 38 -9.73 11.82 17.42
CA ASN A 38 -10.41 13.09 17.19
C ASN A 38 -9.62 14.26 17.81
N SER A 39 -9.18 14.13 19.06
CA SER A 39 -8.37 15.15 19.72
C SER A 39 -7.06 15.42 18.97
N ILE A 40 -6.39 14.40 18.44
CA ILE A 40 -5.19 14.56 17.60
C ILE A 40 -5.50 15.39 16.34
N VAL A 41 -6.62 15.15 15.69
CA VAL A 41 -7.05 15.93 14.52
C VAL A 41 -7.33 17.38 14.89
N GLU A 42 -8.05 17.64 15.98
CA GLU A 42 -8.35 19.01 16.45
C GLU A 42 -7.06 19.77 16.79
N ILE A 43 -6.16 19.17 17.57
CA ILE A 43 -4.84 19.74 17.91
C ILE A 43 -4.05 20.08 16.63
N TYR A 44 -4.09 19.19 15.63
CA TYR A 44 -3.44 19.43 14.34
C TYR A 44 -4.04 20.67 13.62
N LEU A 45 -5.36 20.80 13.61
CA LEU A 45 -6.09 21.91 13.00
C LEU A 45 -5.89 23.24 13.73
N GLU A 46 -5.57 23.22 15.02
CA GLU A 46 -5.15 24.39 15.80
C GLU A 46 -3.72 24.86 15.46
N GLY A 47 -3.00 24.14 14.55
CA GLY A 47 -1.62 24.45 14.17
C GLY A 47 -0.56 23.83 15.10
N LEU A 48 -0.97 23.06 16.10
CA LEU A 48 -0.08 22.44 17.09
C LEU A 48 0.43 21.07 16.59
N HIS A 49 1.02 21.05 15.39
CA HIS A 49 1.40 19.83 14.67
C HIS A 49 2.33 18.91 15.47
N SER A 50 3.28 19.48 16.23
CA SER A 50 4.21 18.71 17.08
C SER A 50 3.49 17.99 18.22
N GLN A 51 2.45 18.61 18.79
CA GLN A 51 1.64 17.98 19.85
C GLN A 51 0.76 16.87 19.28
N ALA A 52 0.13 17.11 18.14
CA ALA A 52 -0.66 16.11 17.40
C ALA A 52 0.21 14.89 17.07
N PHE A 53 1.44 15.11 16.57
CA PHE A 53 2.40 14.04 16.29
C PHE A 53 2.80 13.27 17.55
N THR A 54 3.09 13.96 18.65
CA THR A 54 3.45 13.32 19.93
C THR A 54 2.30 12.45 20.45
N GLY A 55 1.06 12.96 20.38
CA GLY A 55 -0.15 12.21 20.71
C GLY A 55 -0.31 10.95 19.85
N MET A 56 -0.13 11.08 18.55
CA MET A 56 -0.21 9.95 17.61
C MET A 56 0.89 8.90 17.86
N PHE A 57 2.13 9.35 18.09
CA PHE A 57 3.25 8.44 18.37
C PHE A 57 3.02 7.65 19.65
N SER A 58 2.63 8.31 20.74
CA SER A 58 2.33 7.66 22.03
C SER A 58 1.15 6.68 21.95
N LEU A 59 0.23 6.89 21.00
CA LEU A 59 -0.90 6.00 20.77
C LEU A 59 -0.51 4.73 20.00
N CYS A 60 0.43 4.84 19.08
CA CYS A 60 0.79 3.78 18.14
C CYS A 60 2.05 3.00 18.53
N PHE A 61 2.95 3.61 19.31
CA PHE A 61 4.25 3.03 19.67
C PHE A 61 4.54 3.18 21.17
N LYS A 62 5.18 2.16 21.76
CA LYS A 62 5.61 2.18 23.16
C LYS A 62 6.93 1.42 23.28
N ASN A 63 7.95 2.07 23.82
CA ASN A 63 9.29 1.49 24.04
C ASN A 63 9.91 0.89 22.76
N GLY A 64 9.64 1.48 21.59
CA GLY A 64 10.09 0.97 20.31
C GLY A 64 9.13 -0.05 19.65
N ASP A 65 8.21 -0.63 20.41
CA ASP A 65 7.26 -1.62 19.90
C ASP A 65 6.04 -0.95 19.25
N CYS A 66 5.63 -1.46 18.09
CA CYS A 66 4.38 -1.09 17.44
C CYS A 66 3.19 -1.75 18.13
N LEU A 67 2.22 -0.95 18.57
CA LEU A 67 0.99 -1.42 19.24
C LEU A 67 -0.13 -1.78 18.24
N LEU A 68 0.11 -1.58 16.95
CA LEU A 68 -0.84 -1.83 15.88
C LEU A 68 -0.65 -3.23 15.31
N ARG A 69 -1.70 -3.76 14.68
CA ARG A 69 -1.60 -5.02 13.97
C ARG A 69 -0.56 -4.91 12.84
N THR A 70 0.43 -5.79 12.88
CA THR A 70 1.50 -5.87 11.91
C THR A 70 1.35 -7.14 11.07
N GLU A 71 1.49 -7.02 9.76
CA GLU A 71 1.64 -8.13 8.82
C GLU A 71 3.11 -8.21 8.40
N TYR A 72 3.63 -9.44 8.31
CA TYR A 72 5.00 -9.67 7.83
C TYR A 72 4.95 -10.12 6.38
N LEU A 73 5.60 -9.35 5.51
CA LEU A 73 5.77 -9.65 4.10
C LEU A 73 7.05 -10.47 3.92
N GLY A 74 7.05 -11.46 3.02
CA GLY A 74 8.19 -12.31 2.73
C GLY A 74 8.25 -13.61 3.54
N LYS A 75 7.73 -13.67 4.77
CA LYS A 75 7.76 -14.89 5.60
C LYS A 75 6.79 -15.96 5.07
N GLU A 76 7.30 -17.19 4.90
CA GLU A 76 6.44 -18.37 4.78
C GLU A 76 5.65 -18.54 6.09
N LYS A 77 4.33 -18.53 5.99
CA LYS A 77 3.50 -18.96 7.11
C LYS A 77 3.62 -20.49 7.22
N GLU A 78 4.36 -20.98 8.19
CA GLU A 78 4.62 -22.41 8.43
C GLU A 78 3.37 -23.30 8.48
N ASN A 79 2.18 -22.74 8.64
CA ASN A 79 0.91 -23.44 8.83
C ASN A 79 -0.14 -23.26 7.72
N GLU A 80 0.13 -22.54 6.66
CA GLU A 80 -0.80 -22.46 5.51
C GLU A 80 -0.48 -23.62 4.55
N LYS A 81 -1.37 -24.65 4.57
CA LYS A 81 -1.39 -25.75 3.58
C LYS A 81 -1.17 -25.16 2.18
N LYS A 82 -0.14 -25.67 1.51
CA LYS A 82 0.27 -25.46 0.12
C LYS A 82 -0.89 -25.02 -0.79
N GLU A 83 -1.26 -23.74 -0.80
CA GLU A 83 -2.07 -23.17 -1.87
C GLU A 83 -1.12 -22.78 -2.99
N VAL A 84 -1.26 -23.52 -4.07
CA VAL A 84 -0.69 -23.35 -5.41
C VAL A 84 0.44 -22.32 -5.48
N ARG A 85 1.65 -22.80 -5.22
CA ARG A 85 2.87 -22.11 -5.65
C ARG A 85 2.76 -21.95 -7.17
N ILE A 86 2.86 -20.74 -7.67
CA ILE A 86 3.19 -20.55 -9.09
C ILE A 86 4.62 -21.07 -9.20
N ILE A 87 4.74 -22.31 -9.68
CA ILE A 87 6.02 -22.93 -9.92
C ILE A 87 6.52 -22.35 -11.24
N SER A 88 7.32 -21.30 -11.18
CA SER A 88 8.19 -20.95 -12.30
C SER A 88 9.37 -21.89 -12.27
N LYS A 89 9.73 -22.45 -13.42
CA LYS A 89 10.95 -23.21 -13.59
C LYS A 89 11.94 -22.35 -14.33
N ASP A 90 13.20 -22.35 -13.89
CA ASP A 90 14.29 -21.79 -14.67
C ASP A 90 14.55 -22.64 -15.95
N GLU A 91 15.42 -22.16 -16.81
CA GLU A 91 15.83 -22.85 -18.05
C GLU A 91 16.42 -24.25 -17.80
N HIS A 92 16.83 -24.56 -16.58
CA HIS A 92 17.35 -25.86 -16.16
C HIS A 92 16.31 -26.75 -15.49
N GLY A 93 15.03 -26.29 -15.43
CA GLY A 93 13.92 -27.03 -14.84
C GLY A 93 13.85 -26.96 -13.31
N ASN A 94 14.68 -26.13 -12.65
CA ASN A 94 14.65 -25.93 -11.21
C ASN A 94 13.42 -25.09 -10.82
N ILE A 95 12.79 -25.47 -9.71
CA ILE A 95 11.64 -24.71 -9.17
C ILE A 95 12.16 -23.43 -8.55
N ILE A 96 11.76 -22.28 -9.13
CA ILE A 96 11.95 -20.98 -8.49
C ILE A 96 10.80 -20.79 -7.52
N PRO A 97 11.03 -20.78 -6.19
CA PRO A 97 9.98 -20.51 -5.23
C PRO A 97 9.53 -19.04 -5.39
N SER A 98 8.36 -18.83 -5.99
CA SER A 98 7.74 -17.50 -5.98
C SER A 98 6.83 -17.40 -4.76
N TYR A 99 7.18 -16.55 -3.83
CA TYR A 99 6.33 -16.20 -2.70
C TYR A 99 5.27 -15.21 -3.19
N PRO A 100 3.97 -15.54 -3.18
CA PRO A 100 2.93 -14.67 -3.73
C PRO A 100 2.79 -13.32 -2.99
N GLU A 101 3.37 -13.20 -1.79
CA GLU A 101 3.37 -11.98 -0.98
C GLU A 101 4.67 -11.15 -1.10
N SER A 102 5.55 -11.50 -2.02
CA SER A 102 6.84 -10.83 -2.23
C SER A 102 6.95 -10.07 -3.57
N LEU A 103 5.88 -10.06 -4.35
CA LEU A 103 5.81 -9.38 -5.64
C LEU A 103 4.85 -8.21 -5.59
N PHE A 104 5.31 -7.05 -6.06
CA PHE A 104 4.58 -5.79 -6.03
C PHE A 104 4.68 -5.10 -7.37
N TYR A 105 3.67 -4.30 -7.70
CA TYR A 105 3.61 -3.55 -8.94
C TYR A 105 3.64 -2.06 -8.70
N ARG A 106 4.15 -1.33 -9.67
CA ARG A 106 4.07 0.11 -9.71
C ARG A 106 3.77 0.58 -11.12
N ILE A 107 2.95 1.62 -11.24
CA ILE A 107 2.71 2.34 -12.50
C ILE A 107 3.26 3.75 -12.38
N ARG A 108 3.90 4.23 -13.44
CA ARG A 108 4.14 5.65 -13.71
C ARG A 108 3.56 6.01 -15.06
N THR A 109 3.00 7.21 -15.13
CA THR A 109 2.51 7.77 -16.39
C THR A 109 3.53 8.73 -16.98
N SER A 110 3.76 8.65 -18.29
CA SER A 110 4.50 9.65 -19.05
C SER A 110 3.53 10.62 -19.74
N HIS A 111 3.95 11.86 -19.92
CA HIS A 111 3.17 12.83 -20.71
C HIS A 111 3.34 12.62 -22.22
N ASP A 112 4.47 12.02 -22.63
CA ASP A 112 4.75 11.63 -23.99
C ASP A 112 4.63 10.09 -24.11
N ASN A 113 3.79 9.62 -25.02
CA ASN A 113 3.49 8.20 -25.21
C ASN A 113 4.71 7.33 -25.61
N CYS A 114 5.88 7.95 -25.80
CA CYS A 114 7.11 7.29 -26.23
C CYS A 114 8.21 7.23 -25.17
N ILE A 115 7.96 7.68 -23.92
CA ILE A 115 8.98 7.66 -22.88
C ILE A 115 8.84 6.37 -22.08
N GLU A 116 9.79 5.48 -22.27
CA GLU A 116 10.04 4.35 -21.38
C GLU A 116 10.87 4.83 -20.20
N TYR A 117 10.39 4.59 -19.01
CA TYR A 117 11.15 4.88 -17.80
C TYR A 117 12.23 3.81 -17.59
N SER A 118 13.44 4.27 -17.26
CA SER A 118 14.50 3.37 -16.77
C SER A 118 14.10 2.76 -15.42
N GLY A 119 14.73 1.67 -15.04
CA GLY A 119 14.45 0.97 -13.80
C GLY A 119 14.52 1.87 -12.56
N GLU A 120 15.54 2.73 -12.47
CA GLU A 120 15.70 3.66 -11.35
C GLU A 120 14.54 4.68 -11.26
N GLU A 121 14.04 5.13 -12.41
CA GLU A 121 12.91 6.05 -12.46
C GLU A 121 11.59 5.42 -11.96
N MET A 122 11.50 4.10 -11.91
CA MET A 122 10.35 3.39 -11.38
C MET A 122 10.34 3.29 -9.85
N TYR A 123 11.39 3.71 -9.16
CA TYR A 123 11.40 3.88 -7.71
C TYR A 123 10.69 5.18 -7.27
N HIS A 124 10.79 5.56 -6.00
CA HIS A 124 10.27 6.84 -5.52
C HIS A 124 10.99 8.03 -6.16
N ILE A 125 10.41 9.24 -6.05
CA ILE A 125 11.04 10.48 -6.51
C ILE A 125 12.41 10.63 -5.82
N PRO A 126 13.53 10.80 -6.59
CA PRO A 126 14.86 10.94 -6.03
C PRO A 126 14.99 12.13 -5.06
N PHE A 127 15.94 12.05 -4.13
CA PHE A 127 16.08 13.05 -3.07
C PHE A 127 16.42 14.46 -3.56
N GLU A 128 17.15 14.60 -4.67
CA GLU A 128 17.42 15.90 -5.29
C GLU A 128 16.16 16.55 -5.91
N MET A 129 15.11 15.73 -6.11
CA MET A 129 13.85 16.19 -6.72
C MET A 129 12.70 16.29 -5.70
N VAL A 130 12.98 16.39 -4.39
CA VAL A 130 11.94 16.41 -3.35
C VAL A 130 10.93 17.55 -3.49
N SER A 131 11.28 18.64 -4.16
CA SER A 131 10.35 19.73 -4.49
C SER A 131 9.18 19.30 -5.37
N LYS A 132 9.31 18.18 -6.09
CA LYS A 132 8.24 17.58 -6.91
C LYS A 132 7.33 16.63 -6.13
N VAL A 133 7.66 16.32 -4.87
CA VAL A 133 6.85 15.42 -4.04
C VAL A 133 5.59 16.14 -3.59
N ALA A 134 4.45 15.71 -4.15
CA ALA A 134 3.14 16.25 -3.81
C ALA A 134 2.62 15.74 -2.46
N ASN A 135 1.60 16.44 -1.94
CA ASN A 135 0.86 16.03 -0.77
C ASN A 135 -0.06 14.85 -1.10
N MET A 136 0.24 13.66 -0.57
CA MET A 136 -0.51 12.42 -0.80
C MET A 136 -1.03 11.87 0.52
N ARG A 137 -1.90 10.85 0.47
CA ARG A 137 -2.53 10.29 1.68
C ARG A 137 -1.53 9.92 2.78
N TYR A 138 -0.40 9.32 2.45
CA TYR A 138 0.65 8.92 3.38
C TYR A 138 1.97 9.70 3.23
N SER A 139 2.04 10.67 2.31
CA SER A 139 3.23 11.49 2.07
C SER A 139 2.93 12.96 2.28
N ILE A 140 3.70 13.63 3.12
CA ILE A 140 3.73 15.10 3.16
C ILE A 140 4.58 15.64 2.01
N SER A 141 4.28 16.86 1.55
CA SER A 141 5.08 17.53 0.52
C SER A 141 6.55 17.57 0.92
N GLY A 142 7.45 17.23 -0.01
CA GLY A 142 8.89 17.22 0.19
C GLY A 142 9.44 15.97 0.88
N PHE A 143 8.60 15.01 1.29
CA PHE A 143 9.04 13.73 1.84
C PHE A 143 8.58 12.57 0.96
N PRO A 144 9.47 11.95 0.16
CA PRO A 144 9.08 10.92 -0.78
C PRO A 144 8.70 9.61 -0.06
N CYS A 145 7.70 8.95 -0.62
CA CYS A 145 7.33 7.58 -0.24
C CYS A 145 7.27 6.70 -1.47
N PHE A 146 7.56 5.43 -1.28
CA PHE A 146 7.50 4.40 -2.31
C PHE A 146 6.15 3.69 -2.24
N TYR A 147 5.29 3.95 -3.24
CA TYR A 147 3.95 3.37 -3.35
C TYR A 147 3.98 2.19 -4.30
N LEU A 148 3.43 1.07 -3.84
CA LEU A 148 3.33 -0.18 -4.59
C LEU A 148 1.91 -0.74 -4.47
N GLY A 149 1.48 -1.53 -5.45
CA GLY A 149 0.22 -2.27 -5.42
C GLY A 149 0.43 -3.77 -5.47
N ALA A 150 -0.53 -4.51 -4.94
CA ALA A 150 -0.57 -5.97 -5.07
C ALA A 150 -0.96 -6.43 -6.49
N SER A 151 -1.40 -5.52 -7.34
CA SER A 151 -1.77 -5.77 -8.73
C SER A 151 -1.55 -4.51 -9.58
N VAL A 152 -1.35 -4.71 -10.88
CA VAL A 152 -1.31 -3.60 -11.84
C VAL A 152 -2.65 -2.85 -11.85
N TYR A 153 -3.76 -3.58 -11.68
CA TYR A 153 -5.09 -2.98 -11.62
C TYR A 153 -5.24 -1.97 -10.48
N VAL A 154 -4.81 -2.31 -9.24
CA VAL A 154 -4.93 -1.37 -8.13
C VAL A 154 -4.05 -0.13 -8.32
N CYS A 155 -2.85 -0.28 -8.89
CA CYS A 155 -1.99 0.85 -9.23
C CYS A 155 -2.67 1.79 -10.23
N TRP A 156 -3.35 1.24 -11.24
CA TRP A 156 -4.07 2.01 -12.25
C TRP A 156 -5.29 2.75 -11.65
N GLU A 157 -6.02 2.12 -10.73
CA GLU A 157 -7.13 2.76 -10.00
C GLU A 157 -6.65 3.93 -9.12
N GLU A 158 -5.54 3.77 -8.42
CA GLU A 158 -4.94 4.84 -7.57
C GLU A 158 -4.47 6.05 -8.40
N LEU A 159 -4.11 5.84 -9.65
CA LEU A 159 -3.77 6.91 -10.59
C LEU A 159 -4.99 7.51 -11.32
N HIS A 160 -6.22 7.22 -10.85
CA HIS A 160 -7.47 7.69 -11.46
C HIS A 160 -7.68 7.25 -12.91
N ARG A 161 -7.24 6.02 -13.22
CA ARG A 161 -7.47 5.36 -14.52
C ARG A 161 -6.89 6.12 -15.71
N PRO A 162 -5.57 6.39 -15.75
CA PRO A 162 -4.94 7.04 -16.89
C PRO A 162 -5.12 6.21 -18.15
N GLN A 163 -4.86 6.82 -19.31
CA GLN A 163 -4.79 6.08 -20.56
C GLN A 163 -3.67 5.04 -20.49
N LEU A 164 -3.95 3.80 -20.87
CA LEU A 164 -3.02 2.68 -20.69
C LEU A 164 -1.73 2.89 -21.50
N GLU A 165 -1.85 3.51 -22.67
CA GLU A 165 -0.74 3.81 -23.58
C GLU A 165 0.31 4.75 -22.95
N THR A 166 -0.07 5.53 -21.94
CA THR A 166 0.85 6.40 -21.19
C THR A 166 1.49 5.72 -19.99
N CYS A 167 1.13 4.46 -19.71
CA CYS A 167 1.53 3.77 -18.50
C CYS A 167 2.78 2.91 -18.70
N ASN A 168 3.77 3.12 -17.84
CA ASN A 168 4.89 2.20 -17.62
C ASN A 168 4.65 1.40 -16.35
N VAL A 169 4.91 0.12 -16.40
CA VAL A 169 4.64 -0.83 -15.30
C VAL A 169 5.93 -1.51 -14.89
N SER A 170 6.24 -1.52 -13.60
CA SER A 170 7.34 -2.32 -13.05
C SER A 170 6.83 -3.35 -12.07
N LEU A 171 7.51 -4.48 -12.07
CA LEU A 171 7.42 -5.53 -11.07
C LEU A 171 8.60 -5.43 -10.11
N PHE A 172 8.29 -5.29 -8.83
CA PHE A 172 9.27 -5.27 -7.74
C PHE A 172 9.19 -6.55 -6.93
N LYS A 173 10.34 -7.08 -6.57
CA LYS A 173 10.50 -8.23 -5.70
C LYS A 173 11.08 -7.80 -4.36
N LEU A 174 10.48 -8.29 -3.28
CA LEU A 174 11.01 -8.10 -1.93
C LEU A 174 12.21 -9.03 -1.71
N LYS A 175 13.33 -8.46 -1.20
CA LYS A 175 14.59 -9.20 -0.97
C LYS A 175 14.71 -9.77 0.44
N GLN A 176 13.96 -9.25 1.40
CA GLN A 176 14.00 -9.69 2.80
C GLN A 176 12.65 -9.49 3.50
N ASP A 177 12.44 -10.20 4.60
CA ASP A 177 11.22 -10.08 5.40
C ASP A 177 11.10 -8.72 6.05
N ILE A 178 9.91 -8.11 5.98
CA ILE A 178 9.62 -6.81 6.58
C ILE A 178 8.26 -6.79 7.28
N GLY A 179 8.13 -6.01 8.35
CA GLY A 179 6.88 -5.73 9.01
C GLY A 179 6.19 -4.49 8.42
N VAL A 180 4.88 -4.55 8.20
CA VAL A 180 4.05 -3.42 7.81
C VAL A 180 2.81 -3.32 8.69
N ILE A 181 2.33 -2.12 8.97
CA ILE A 181 1.05 -1.92 9.67
C ILE A 181 -0.08 -2.34 8.73
N ASP A 182 -0.93 -3.28 9.17
CA ASP A 182 -2.04 -3.79 8.37
C ASP A 182 -3.33 -3.00 8.61
N LEU A 183 -3.60 -2.05 7.74
CA LEU A 183 -4.86 -1.30 7.65
C LEU A 183 -5.78 -1.82 6.53
N SER A 184 -5.51 -3.01 5.97
CA SER A 184 -6.32 -3.57 4.89
C SER A 184 -7.71 -4.03 5.37
N PHE A 185 -8.71 -3.92 4.49
CA PHE A 185 -10.02 -4.52 4.68
C PHE A 185 -9.97 -5.97 4.18
N LYS A 186 -10.02 -6.91 5.12
CA LYS A 186 -10.15 -8.33 4.76
C LYS A 186 -11.64 -8.66 4.59
N GLU A 187 -11.98 -9.46 3.59
CA GLU A 187 -13.34 -9.99 3.43
C GLU A 187 -13.79 -10.68 4.73
N ARG A 188 -15.00 -10.53 5.16
CA ARG A 188 -15.51 -10.96 6.45
C ARG A 188 -14.75 -10.35 7.65
N HIS A 189 -13.97 -9.29 7.43
CA HIS A 189 -13.38 -8.57 8.55
C HIS A 189 -14.52 -8.05 9.44
N ARG A 190 -14.61 -8.63 10.63
CA ARG A 190 -15.50 -8.11 11.66
C ARG A 190 -14.69 -7.14 12.50
N PHE A 191 -14.98 -5.85 12.35
CA PHE A 191 -14.36 -4.82 13.17
C PHE A 191 -14.55 -5.13 14.66
N PHE A 192 -13.55 -4.78 15.44
CA PHE A 192 -13.60 -4.82 16.90
C PHE A 192 -13.89 -6.22 17.47
N THR A 193 -13.34 -7.26 16.87
CA THR A 193 -13.53 -8.65 17.36
C THR A 193 -12.52 -9.05 18.43
N LYS A 194 -11.30 -8.51 18.35
CA LYS A 194 -10.21 -8.75 19.26
C LYS A 194 -9.76 -7.46 19.90
N SER A 195 -9.54 -7.47 21.21
CA SER A 195 -9.23 -6.25 21.97
C SER A 195 -7.89 -5.61 21.59
N GLU A 196 -6.94 -6.42 21.13
CA GLU A 196 -5.65 -5.98 20.62
C GLU A 196 -5.76 -5.22 19.29
N ASP A 197 -6.81 -5.47 18.50
CA ASP A 197 -7.02 -4.85 17.18
C ASP A 197 -7.86 -3.56 17.24
N TYR A 198 -8.44 -3.18 18.38
CA TYR A 198 -9.39 -2.06 18.45
C TYR A 198 -8.81 -0.75 17.94
N LEU A 199 -7.57 -0.43 18.32
CA LEU A 199 -6.89 0.78 17.83
C LEU A 199 -6.64 0.70 16.31
N THR A 200 -6.16 -0.46 15.84
CA THR A 200 -5.92 -0.67 14.40
C THR A 200 -7.21 -0.54 13.59
N ASP A 201 -8.33 -1.06 14.12
CA ASP A 201 -9.63 -0.95 13.47
C ASP A 201 -10.14 0.49 13.43
N CYS A 202 -9.94 1.29 14.50
CA CYS A 202 -10.21 2.72 14.48
C CYS A 202 -9.36 3.45 13.43
N LEU A 203 -8.03 3.21 13.43
CA LEU A 203 -7.12 3.81 12.46
C LEU A 203 -7.46 3.45 11.02
N ARG A 204 -7.84 2.19 10.77
CA ARG A 204 -8.29 1.75 9.44
C ARG A 204 -9.46 2.60 8.96
N LEU A 205 -10.44 2.87 9.81
CA LEU A 205 -11.61 3.69 9.46
C LEU A 205 -11.20 5.15 9.22
N PHE A 206 -10.34 5.73 10.06
CA PHE A 206 -9.85 7.09 9.87
C PHE A 206 -8.99 7.23 8.61
N CYS A 207 -8.14 6.26 8.29
CA CYS A 207 -7.28 6.28 7.10
C CYS A 207 -8.01 5.95 5.79
N SER A 208 -9.23 5.42 5.85
CA SER A 208 -10.02 5.00 4.68
C SER A 208 -11.10 5.99 4.25
N VAL A 209 -11.17 7.16 4.84
CA VAL A 209 -12.14 8.19 4.43
C VAL A 209 -11.76 8.70 3.04
N GLU A 210 -12.73 8.68 2.13
CA GLU A 210 -12.55 9.25 0.79
C GLU A 210 -12.54 10.77 0.86
N VAL A 211 -11.68 11.39 0.07
CA VAL A 211 -11.71 12.84 -0.14
C VAL A 211 -12.92 13.15 -1.01
N PRO A 212 -13.80 14.08 -0.61
CA PRO A 212 -14.91 14.51 -1.46
C PRO A 212 -14.42 15.00 -2.82
N ILE A 213 -15.16 14.69 -3.89
CA ILE A 213 -14.76 15.00 -5.27
C ILE A 213 -14.49 16.50 -5.44
N GLU A 214 -15.32 17.35 -4.86
CA GLU A 214 -15.18 18.80 -4.88
C GLU A 214 -13.92 19.32 -4.19
N LYS A 215 -13.30 18.51 -3.31
CA LYS A 215 -12.06 18.82 -2.57
C LYS A 215 -10.83 18.06 -3.10
N SER A 216 -11.00 17.30 -4.17
CA SER A 216 -9.92 16.46 -4.72
C SER A 216 -8.69 17.26 -5.14
N ASN A 217 -8.88 18.52 -5.57
CA ASN A 217 -7.81 19.43 -5.98
C ASN A 217 -7.31 20.35 -4.86
N ASP A 218 -7.91 20.31 -3.66
CA ASP A 218 -7.47 21.13 -2.55
C ASP A 218 -6.05 20.76 -2.12
N PRO A 219 -5.19 21.74 -1.82
CA PRO A 219 -3.81 21.48 -1.38
C PRO A 219 -3.76 20.81 -0.01
N PHE A 220 -4.75 21.08 0.84
CA PHE A 220 -4.91 20.48 2.17
C PHE A 220 -6.14 19.59 2.22
N LYS A 221 -5.98 18.37 2.72
CA LYS A 221 -7.03 17.37 2.89
C LYS A 221 -7.04 16.88 4.33
N MET A 222 -8.14 17.09 5.05
CA MET A 222 -8.27 16.65 6.45
C MET A 222 -8.14 15.14 6.58
N GLU A 223 -8.57 14.38 5.57
CA GLU A 223 -8.47 12.92 5.49
C GLU A 223 -7.04 12.41 5.47
N TYR A 224 -6.06 13.28 5.21
CA TYR A 224 -4.65 12.93 5.14
C TYR A 224 -3.92 13.16 6.48
N ILE A 225 -4.53 13.85 7.45
CA ILE A 225 -3.90 14.15 8.75
C ILE A 225 -3.46 12.86 9.45
N ILE A 226 -4.37 11.95 9.72
CA ILE A 226 -4.06 10.71 10.45
C ILE A 226 -3.10 9.79 9.66
N PRO A 227 -3.32 9.51 8.35
CA PRO A 227 -2.36 8.73 7.56
C PRO A 227 -0.94 9.32 7.55
N GLN A 228 -0.80 10.64 7.40
CA GLN A 228 0.50 11.30 7.36
C GLN A 228 1.19 11.31 8.73
N LEU A 229 0.45 11.54 9.81
CA LEU A 229 0.98 11.40 11.17
C LEU A 229 1.44 9.96 11.46
N LEU A 230 0.68 8.96 11.01
CA LEU A 230 1.07 7.55 11.14
C LEU A 230 2.38 7.27 10.40
N MET A 231 2.54 7.78 9.18
CA MET A 231 3.79 7.63 8.42
C MET A 231 4.97 8.30 9.14
N GLN A 232 4.79 9.51 9.68
CA GLN A 232 5.81 10.17 10.49
C GLN A 232 6.18 9.35 11.74
N CYS A 233 5.21 8.68 12.37
CA CYS A 233 5.46 7.78 13.50
C CYS A 233 6.33 6.59 13.10
N ILE A 234 6.11 6.00 11.92
CA ILE A 234 6.96 4.93 11.37
C ILE A 234 8.41 5.43 11.18
N VAL A 235 8.56 6.61 10.57
CA VAL A 235 9.88 7.25 10.35
C VAL A 235 10.61 7.46 11.68
N LYS A 236 9.91 8.01 12.69
CA LYS A 236 10.49 8.22 14.02
C LYS A 236 10.90 6.91 14.69
N ASN A 237 10.03 5.90 14.66
CA ASN A 237 10.32 4.60 15.26
C ASN A 237 11.56 3.95 14.62
N TYR A 238 11.67 4.01 13.29
CA TYR A 238 12.84 3.51 12.57
C TYR A 238 14.13 4.25 13.00
N ASN A 239 14.10 5.58 13.05
CA ASN A 239 15.26 6.39 13.43
C ASN A 239 15.70 6.17 14.90
N GLU A 240 14.77 5.81 15.79
CA GLU A 240 15.08 5.49 17.19
C GLU A 240 15.64 4.08 17.36
N THR A 241 15.13 3.10 16.62
CA THR A 241 15.57 1.71 16.69
C THR A 241 16.81 1.45 15.83
N ASN A 242 16.93 2.16 14.72
CA ASN A 242 17.94 2.00 13.67
C ASN A 242 18.12 0.53 13.22
N ASP A 243 17.04 -0.24 13.24
CA ASP A 243 17.03 -1.67 12.94
C ASP A 243 15.77 -2.03 12.15
N ALA A 244 15.94 -2.30 10.86
CA ALA A 244 14.84 -2.65 9.95
C ALA A 244 14.14 -3.96 10.36
N SER A 245 14.83 -4.88 11.03
CA SER A 245 14.26 -6.17 11.45
C SER A 245 13.30 -6.05 12.63
N LYS A 246 13.44 -4.99 13.42
CA LYS A 246 12.63 -4.70 14.61
C LYS A 246 11.56 -3.65 14.38
N SER A 247 11.66 -2.90 13.27
CA SER A 247 10.77 -1.80 12.96
C SER A 247 9.69 -2.22 11.99
N VAL A 248 8.52 -1.59 12.09
CA VAL A 248 7.57 -1.59 10.98
C VAL A 248 8.03 -0.56 9.95
N LEU A 249 8.08 -0.96 8.68
CA LEU A 249 8.70 -0.17 7.62
C LEU A 249 7.70 0.50 6.67
N GLY A 250 6.42 0.23 6.83
CA GLY A 250 5.40 0.79 5.96
C GLY A 250 3.98 0.47 6.39
N VAL A 251 3.04 0.80 5.53
CA VAL A 251 1.60 0.56 5.73
C VAL A 251 1.05 -0.23 4.55
N MET A 252 0.28 -1.28 4.83
CA MET A 252 -0.58 -1.99 3.88
C MET A 252 -2.02 -1.52 4.08
N TYR A 253 -2.69 -1.10 3.02
CA TYR A 253 -4.08 -0.64 3.08
C TYR A 253 -4.87 -1.08 1.85
N THR A 254 -6.19 -1.14 1.95
CA THR A 254 -7.06 -1.40 0.79
C THR A 254 -7.34 -0.08 0.07
N SER A 255 -7.29 -0.08 -1.25
CA SER A 255 -7.64 1.08 -2.07
C SER A 255 -9.04 1.58 -1.76
N VAL A 256 -9.17 2.89 -1.56
CA VAL A 256 -10.47 3.56 -1.36
C VAL A 256 -11.17 3.88 -2.68
N HIS A 257 -10.46 3.81 -3.81
CA HIS A 257 -10.97 4.12 -5.14
C HIS A 257 -11.72 2.95 -5.78
N ILE A 258 -11.64 1.75 -5.21
CA ILE A 258 -12.27 0.55 -5.76
C ILE A 258 -13.68 0.40 -5.21
N ASN A 259 -14.66 0.73 -6.06
CA ASN A 259 -16.07 0.54 -5.75
C ASN A 259 -16.49 -0.93 -5.97
N ASP A 260 -17.07 -1.55 -4.94
CA ASP A 260 -17.50 -2.95 -4.92
C ASP A 260 -18.46 -3.32 -6.04
N SER A 261 -19.34 -2.39 -6.42
CA SER A 261 -20.38 -2.63 -7.42
C SER A 261 -19.86 -2.70 -8.86
N LYS A 262 -18.63 -2.24 -9.11
CA LYS A 262 -18.02 -2.15 -10.45
C LYS A 262 -16.91 -3.18 -10.70
N THR A 263 -16.55 -3.99 -9.71
CA THR A 263 -15.52 -5.01 -9.88
C THR A 263 -16.12 -6.28 -10.50
N TRP A 264 -15.59 -6.67 -11.65
CA TRP A 264 -16.05 -7.84 -12.42
C TRP A 264 -15.41 -9.15 -11.99
N PHE A 265 -14.55 -9.15 -11.00
CA PHE A 265 -13.98 -10.37 -10.45
C PHE A 265 -14.57 -10.69 -9.10
N ASN A 266 -14.80 -11.97 -8.90
CA ASN A 266 -15.37 -12.46 -7.68
C ASN A 266 -14.38 -12.23 -6.52
N ARG A 267 -14.73 -11.37 -5.55
CA ARG A 267 -13.94 -11.10 -4.34
C ARG A 267 -13.92 -12.27 -3.35
N ASN A 268 -14.64 -13.36 -3.65
CA ASN A 268 -14.84 -14.46 -2.71
C ASN A 268 -13.62 -15.39 -2.58
N THR A 269 -12.55 -15.19 -3.33
CA THR A 269 -11.31 -15.95 -3.18
C THR A 269 -10.22 -15.13 -2.50
N LYS A 270 -9.38 -15.76 -1.67
CA LYS A 270 -8.23 -15.10 -1.01
C LYS A 270 -7.31 -14.41 -2.05
N LYS A 271 -7.11 -15.04 -3.21
CA LYS A 271 -6.30 -14.51 -4.32
C LYS A 271 -6.88 -13.20 -4.89
N SER A 272 -8.21 -13.11 -5.05
CA SER A 272 -8.83 -11.89 -5.57
C SER A 272 -8.87 -10.74 -4.58
N ARG A 273 -8.78 -11.00 -3.28
CA ARG A 273 -8.78 -9.98 -2.22
C ARG A 273 -7.47 -9.21 -2.16
N ASN A 274 -6.36 -9.92 -2.29
CA ASN A 274 -5.04 -9.31 -2.25
C ASN A 274 -4.81 -8.35 -3.43
N LEU A 275 -5.54 -8.50 -4.55
CA LEU A 275 -5.43 -7.61 -5.71
C LEU A 275 -5.74 -6.13 -5.42
N PHE A 276 -6.39 -5.81 -4.30
CA PHE A 276 -6.81 -4.46 -3.94
C PHE A 276 -5.95 -3.80 -2.86
N HIS A 277 -4.86 -4.46 -2.46
CA HIS A 277 -3.97 -3.93 -1.45
C HIS A 277 -2.94 -2.99 -2.07
N ASN A 278 -2.74 -1.88 -1.40
CA ASN A 278 -1.64 -0.95 -1.62
C ASN A 278 -0.66 -1.03 -0.47
N TYR A 279 0.58 -0.71 -0.77
CA TYR A 279 1.68 -0.64 0.17
C TYR A 279 2.38 0.70 0.01
N VAL A 280 2.78 1.28 1.12
CA VAL A 280 3.53 2.54 1.11
C VAL A 280 4.67 2.46 2.10
N PHE A 281 5.87 2.81 1.63
CA PHE A 281 7.11 2.79 2.39
C PHE A 281 7.74 4.18 2.37
N PRO A 282 8.14 4.75 3.52
CA PRO A 282 8.86 6.02 3.54
C PRO A 282 10.26 5.85 2.96
N ALA A 283 10.74 6.83 2.21
CA ALA A 283 12.12 6.88 1.73
C ALA A 283 13.07 7.23 2.87
N LEU A 284 13.43 6.25 3.67
CA LEU A 284 14.34 6.39 4.81
C LEU A 284 15.80 6.41 4.37
N GLU A 285 16.71 6.74 5.30
CA GLU A 285 18.16 6.84 5.05
C GLU A 285 18.47 7.86 3.94
N ARG A 286 18.03 9.09 4.17
CA ARG A 286 18.17 10.18 3.21
C ARG A 286 19.63 10.42 2.83
N GLN A 287 19.86 10.60 1.53
CA GLN A 287 21.13 11.05 0.94
C GLN A 287 20.92 12.31 0.08
N SER A 288 22.02 12.85 -0.47
CA SER A 288 21.98 14.08 -1.28
C SER A 288 21.32 13.88 -2.64
N GLN A 289 21.40 12.68 -3.21
CA GLN A 289 20.91 12.34 -4.53
C GLN A 289 20.40 10.90 -4.56
N GLY A 290 19.63 10.55 -5.60
CA GLY A 290 19.16 9.20 -5.87
C GLY A 290 18.03 8.76 -4.97
N ILE A 291 17.86 7.45 -4.86
CA ILE A 291 16.80 6.80 -4.11
C ILE A 291 17.27 6.38 -2.70
N SER A 292 16.33 6.01 -1.84
CA SER A 292 16.63 5.57 -0.48
C SER A 292 17.44 4.28 -0.46
N PRO A 293 18.59 4.26 0.24
CA PRO A 293 19.39 3.04 0.40
C PRO A 293 18.61 1.91 1.07
N LEU A 294 17.69 2.25 1.99
CA LEU A 294 16.82 1.24 2.58
C LEU A 294 15.89 0.63 1.53
N ILE A 295 15.26 1.43 0.68
CA ILE A 295 14.35 0.92 -0.36
C ILE A 295 15.12 0.05 -1.35
N GLU A 296 16.33 0.42 -1.77
CA GLU A 296 17.18 -0.41 -2.64
C GLU A 296 17.57 -1.76 -2.00
N ARG A 297 17.82 -1.76 -0.69
CA ARG A 297 18.09 -3.02 0.03
C ARG A 297 16.86 -3.90 0.16
N LEU A 298 15.68 -3.29 0.30
CA LEU A 298 14.42 -4.03 0.50
C LEU A 298 13.83 -4.57 -0.80
N PHE A 299 13.95 -3.83 -1.88
CA PHE A 299 13.27 -4.13 -3.14
C PHE A 299 14.25 -4.20 -4.31
N GLU A 300 13.95 -5.11 -5.21
CA GLU A 300 14.61 -5.25 -6.50
C GLU A 300 13.58 -5.02 -7.59
N GLU A 301 13.88 -4.14 -8.53
CA GLU A 301 13.09 -4.08 -9.75
C GLU A 301 13.40 -5.31 -10.61
N TYR A 302 12.43 -6.22 -10.66
CA TYR A 302 12.59 -7.49 -11.34
C TYR A 302 12.41 -7.35 -12.85
N ASN A 303 11.45 -6.53 -13.27
CA ASN A 303 11.16 -6.26 -14.68
C ASN A 303 10.31 -4.99 -14.84
N ASN A 304 10.37 -4.37 -16.01
CA ASN A 304 9.49 -3.26 -16.38
C ASN A 304 9.08 -3.36 -17.85
N THR A 305 7.95 -2.74 -18.21
CA THR A 305 7.48 -2.60 -19.58
C THR A 305 6.49 -1.45 -19.68
N SER A 306 6.32 -0.88 -20.87
CA SER A 306 5.18 -0.01 -21.16
C SER A 306 3.97 -0.85 -21.61
N PHE A 307 2.76 -0.33 -21.45
CA PHE A 307 1.58 -1.00 -22.03
C PHE A 307 1.66 -1.06 -23.55
N LEU A 308 2.27 -0.05 -24.19
CA LEU A 308 2.44 -0.02 -25.65
C LEU A 308 3.37 -1.13 -26.11
N GLU A 309 4.53 -1.29 -25.47
CA GLU A 309 5.46 -2.39 -25.74
C GLU A 309 4.78 -3.76 -25.55
N PHE A 310 4.10 -3.93 -24.41
CA PHE A 310 3.37 -5.16 -24.11
C PHE A 310 2.33 -5.51 -25.19
N GLU A 311 1.59 -4.55 -25.74
CA GLU A 311 0.58 -4.79 -26.78
C GLU A 311 1.22 -5.19 -28.11
N THR A 312 2.48 -4.83 -28.37
CA THR A 312 3.21 -5.23 -29.57
C THR A 312 3.85 -6.62 -29.44
N CYS A 313 4.09 -7.10 -28.22
CA CYS A 313 4.64 -8.42 -27.97
C CYS A 313 3.57 -9.51 -28.15
N HIS A 314 3.85 -10.55 -28.95
CA HIS A 314 3.01 -11.74 -29.05
C HIS A 314 3.21 -12.64 -27.83
N SER A 315 2.36 -12.45 -26.80
CA SER A 315 2.38 -13.34 -25.63
C SER A 315 1.59 -14.62 -25.92
N THR A 316 2.28 -15.76 -25.96
CA THR A 316 1.64 -17.09 -25.96
C THR A 316 1.16 -17.41 -24.55
N PHE A 317 -0.12 -17.77 -24.40
CA PHE A 317 -0.68 -18.17 -23.11
C PHE A 317 -0.49 -19.66 -22.87
N SER A 318 -0.05 -20.01 -21.65
CA SER A 318 -0.09 -21.41 -21.20
C SER A 318 -1.54 -21.86 -20.98
N ASN A 319 -1.87 -23.09 -21.35
CA ASN A 319 -3.17 -23.73 -21.17
C ASN A 319 -3.41 -24.08 -19.68
N GLY A 320 -3.68 -23.05 -18.83
CA GLY A 320 -4.02 -23.23 -17.42
C GLY A 320 -5.47 -22.76 -17.13
N GLN A 321 -6.02 -23.15 -15.98
CA GLN A 321 -7.26 -22.55 -15.49
C GLN A 321 -7.02 -21.10 -15.09
N HIS A 322 -7.51 -20.17 -15.91
CA HIS A 322 -7.40 -18.73 -15.67
C HIS A 322 -8.70 -18.20 -15.06
N ASN A 323 -8.60 -17.34 -14.04
CA ASN A 323 -9.75 -16.56 -13.59
C ASN A 323 -9.98 -15.33 -14.50
N LYS A 324 -11.10 -14.64 -14.32
CA LYS A 324 -11.43 -13.46 -15.15
C LYS A 324 -10.38 -12.34 -15.08
N TYR A 325 -9.67 -12.21 -13.95
CA TYR A 325 -8.60 -11.23 -13.80
C TYR A 325 -7.39 -11.60 -14.66
N ASP A 326 -6.93 -12.84 -14.59
CA ASP A 326 -5.77 -13.32 -15.35
C ASP A 326 -5.94 -13.13 -16.86
N LEU A 327 -7.19 -13.13 -17.35
CA LEU A 327 -7.54 -12.87 -18.75
C LEU A 327 -7.68 -11.38 -19.12
N SER A 328 -7.69 -10.49 -18.13
CA SER A 328 -7.71 -9.05 -18.36
C SER A 328 -6.37 -8.53 -18.89
N LYS A 329 -6.33 -7.31 -19.48
CA LYS A 329 -5.08 -6.64 -19.86
C LYS A 329 -4.11 -6.56 -18.66
N PHE A 330 -4.62 -6.31 -17.47
CA PHE A 330 -3.82 -6.21 -16.23
C PHE A 330 -3.19 -7.56 -15.85
N GLY A 331 -3.96 -8.63 -15.80
CA GLY A 331 -3.45 -9.96 -15.48
C GLY A 331 -2.47 -10.49 -16.53
N ARG A 332 -2.67 -10.13 -17.79
CA ARG A 332 -1.76 -10.50 -18.89
C ARG A 332 -0.41 -9.80 -18.77
N ILE A 333 -0.38 -8.49 -18.52
CA ILE A 333 0.87 -7.75 -18.32
C ILE A 333 1.61 -8.21 -17.06
N GLU A 334 0.89 -8.58 -15.99
CA GLU A 334 1.49 -9.17 -14.80
C GLU A 334 2.16 -10.51 -15.09
N SER A 335 1.53 -11.34 -15.92
CA SER A 335 2.07 -12.64 -16.34
C SER A 335 3.33 -12.45 -17.21
N PHE A 336 3.30 -11.50 -18.12
CA PHE A 336 4.45 -11.12 -18.93
C PHE A 336 5.64 -10.68 -18.08
N LEU A 337 5.43 -9.74 -17.16
CA LEU A 337 6.48 -9.24 -16.27
C LEU A 337 7.11 -10.33 -15.38
N LYS A 338 6.34 -11.35 -15.01
CA LYS A 338 6.83 -12.49 -14.21
C LYS A 338 7.66 -13.47 -15.03
N SER A 339 7.33 -13.65 -16.31
CA SER A 339 7.97 -14.67 -17.18
C SER A 339 9.22 -14.18 -17.89
N HIS A 340 9.47 -12.86 -17.93
CA HIS A 340 10.61 -12.27 -18.63
C HIS A 340 11.45 -11.42 -17.67
N PRO A 341 12.35 -12.03 -16.89
CA PRO A 341 13.23 -11.26 -16.00
C PRO A 341 14.16 -10.36 -16.81
N LYS A 342 14.44 -9.17 -16.26
CA LYS A 342 15.33 -8.18 -16.88
C LYS A 342 16.69 -8.78 -17.22
N GLY A 343 17.14 -8.61 -18.46
CA GLY A 343 18.47 -9.10 -18.92
C GLY A 343 18.47 -10.47 -19.58
N MET A 344 17.31 -11.13 -19.76
CA MET A 344 17.27 -12.27 -20.69
C MET A 344 17.32 -11.76 -22.14
N PRO A 345 18.16 -12.35 -23.00
CA PRO A 345 18.17 -12.01 -24.41
C PRO A 345 16.78 -12.28 -25.03
N GLU A 346 16.29 -11.33 -25.83
CA GLU A 346 15.14 -11.58 -26.70
C GLU A 346 15.43 -12.81 -27.54
N TYR A 347 14.65 -13.86 -27.37
CA TYR A 347 14.67 -14.96 -28.32
C TYR A 347 14.05 -14.44 -29.61
N ASN A 348 14.89 -14.02 -30.56
CA ASN A 348 14.51 -13.88 -31.95
C ASN A 348 14.13 -15.28 -32.48
N GLU A 349 12.83 -15.56 -32.64
CA GLU A 349 12.37 -16.65 -33.47
C GLU A 349 12.46 -16.27 -34.95
#